data_cfa7a67041e475b5220b36d4e458a829
#
_entry.id   cfa7a67041e475b5220b36d4e458a829
#
_cell.length_a   1.000
_cell.length_b   1.000
_cell.length_c   1.000
_cell.angle_alpha   90.00
_cell.angle_beta   90.00
_cell.angle_gamma   90.00
#
_symmetry.space_group_name_H-M   'P 1'
#
loop_
_entity.id
_entity.type
_entity.pdbx_description
1 polymer ?
#
loop_
_entity_poly.entity_id
_entity_poly.type
_entity_poly.pdbx_seq_one_letter_code
_entity_poly.pdbx_strand_id
1 'polypeptide(L)'
;MIKFLVDSASDYEKTETEKKGILRIPITITLKDKNILDGEITKDEFYQLVQNADELPKTSQPSPQDFLDVFEKAKENDDELICILLSSKLSGTLQSATLAKSMVDYDKIHIIDSLSATYVIKMMTEYGIQLRDSGKNALEIVDELEKMKSKIKLYAVLDTLENLKKGGRLSTVEAGIGTLAKIKPLVTLTEDGKVGMKGKSIGRKKALADIVK
;
A
#
# COMPACT_ATOMS: atom_id res chain seq x y z
N MET A 1 -5.51 -8.75 -22.52
CA MET A 1 -4.31 -7.87 -22.32
C MET A 1 -3.83 -8.00 -20.88
N ILE A 2 -2.51 -7.77 -20.62
CA ILE A 2 -2.01 -7.73 -19.22
C ILE A 2 -2.29 -6.34 -18.64
N LYS A 3 -3.06 -6.30 -17.55
CA LYS A 3 -3.39 -5.08 -16.77
C LYS A 3 -2.87 -5.18 -15.36
N PHE A 4 -2.56 -4.03 -14.77
CA PHE A 4 -2.13 -3.92 -13.36
C PHE A 4 -3.25 -3.38 -12.52
N LEU A 5 -3.37 -3.93 -11.30
CA LEU A 5 -4.29 -3.47 -10.27
C LEU A 5 -3.50 -3.18 -9.00
N VAL A 6 -3.78 -2.05 -8.37
CA VAL A 6 -3.22 -1.65 -7.08
C VAL A 6 -4.32 -1.21 -6.13
N ASP A 7 -4.09 -1.26 -4.83
CA ASP A 7 -4.89 -0.51 -3.87
C ASP A 7 -4.39 0.94 -3.74
N SER A 8 -5.17 1.77 -3.08
CA SER A 8 -4.86 3.19 -2.95
C SER A 8 -3.68 3.51 -2.02
N ALA A 9 -3.19 2.53 -1.23
CA ALA A 9 -1.97 2.70 -0.44
C ALA A 9 -0.68 2.68 -1.28
N SER A 10 -0.79 2.60 -2.60
CA SER A 10 0.32 2.58 -3.57
C SER A 10 0.92 3.94 -3.90
N ASP A 11 0.43 5.02 -3.30
CA ASP A 11 0.84 6.42 -3.58
C ASP A 11 0.63 6.89 -5.04
N TYR A 12 -0.17 6.18 -5.82
CA TYR A 12 -0.64 6.69 -7.09
C TYR A 12 -1.76 7.71 -6.88
N GLU A 13 -1.66 8.84 -7.56
CA GLU A 13 -2.82 9.72 -7.73
C GLU A 13 -3.84 9.07 -8.68
N LYS A 14 -5.14 9.30 -8.47
CA LYS A 14 -6.20 8.76 -9.31
C LYS A 14 -5.99 9.09 -10.79
N THR A 15 -5.67 10.35 -11.07
CA THR A 15 -5.40 10.81 -12.45
C THR A 15 -4.17 10.15 -13.08
N GLU A 16 -3.20 9.72 -12.27
CA GLU A 16 -2.01 9.02 -12.76
C GLU A 16 -2.35 7.58 -13.15
N THR A 17 -3.14 6.88 -12.33
CA THR A 17 -3.60 5.52 -12.65
C THR A 17 -4.48 5.51 -13.91
N GLU A 18 -5.38 6.47 -14.05
CA GLU A 18 -6.23 6.61 -15.24
C GLU A 18 -5.39 6.79 -16.52
N LYS A 19 -4.40 7.68 -16.49
CA LYS A 19 -3.50 7.90 -17.65
C LYS A 19 -2.67 6.69 -18.02
N LYS A 20 -2.30 5.86 -17.06
CA LYS A 20 -1.46 4.66 -17.28
C LYS A 20 -2.29 3.40 -17.51
N GLY A 21 -3.61 3.47 -17.43
CA GLY A 21 -4.49 2.30 -17.52
C GLY A 21 -4.31 1.31 -16.36
N ILE A 22 -3.90 1.80 -15.19
CA ILE A 22 -3.78 1.01 -13.96
C ILE A 22 -5.13 1.02 -13.25
N LEU A 23 -5.63 -0.15 -12.89
CA LEU A 23 -6.83 -0.29 -12.08
C LEU A 23 -6.50 0.03 -10.62
N ARG A 24 -7.34 0.81 -9.96
CA ARG A 24 -7.12 1.23 -8.58
C ARG A 24 -8.35 0.96 -7.73
N ILE A 25 -8.16 0.21 -6.64
CA ILE A 25 -9.21 -0.03 -5.65
C ILE A 25 -8.96 0.86 -4.42
N PRO A 26 -9.91 1.74 -4.06
CA PRO A 26 -9.75 2.67 -2.96
C PRO A 26 -9.91 1.97 -1.61
N ILE A 27 -9.09 2.37 -0.65
CA ILE A 27 -9.27 2.10 0.78
C ILE A 27 -10.31 3.11 1.30
N THR A 28 -11.21 2.68 2.17
CA THR A 28 -12.15 3.58 2.85
C THR A 28 -11.50 4.24 4.04
N ILE A 29 -11.62 5.56 4.13
CA ILE A 29 -11.19 6.38 5.27
C ILE A 29 -12.43 6.80 6.05
N THR A 30 -12.49 6.43 7.31
CA THR A 30 -13.57 6.84 8.22
C THR A 30 -13.05 7.92 9.16
N LEU A 31 -13.69 9.09 9.12
CA LEU A 31 -13.42 10.21 10.01
C LEU A 31 -14.73 10.68 10.65
N LYS A 32 -14.85 10.52 11.96
CA LYS A 32 -16.12 10.64 12.69
C LYS A 32 -17.17 9.70 12.04
N ASP A 33 -18.28 10.25 11.61
CA ASP A 33 -19.40 9.49 10.99
C ASP A 33 -19.35 9.49 9.45
N LYS A 34 -18.25 9.96 8.84
CA LYS A 34 -18.11 10.05 7.39
C LYS A 34 -17.16 8.98 6.86
N ASN A 35 -17.62 8.22 5.88
CA ASN A 35 -16.81 7.33 5.07
C ASN A 35 -16.45 8.04 3.76
N ILE A 36 -15.19 8.10 3.44
CA ILE A 36 -14.61 8.74 2.26
C ILE A 36 -13.75 7.70 1.56
N LEU A 37 -13.95 7.48 0.27
CA LEU A 37 -13.04 6.65 -0.49
C LEU A 37 -11.74 7.43 -0.77
N ASP A 38 -10.61 6.80 -0.56
CA ASP A 38 -9.32 7.43 -0.83
C ASP A 38 -9.22 7.84 -2.31
N GLY A 39 -9.01 9.15 -2.54
CA GLY A 39 -9.03 9.79 -3.86
C GLY A 39 -10.37 10.44 -4.25
N GLU A 40 -11.39 10.45 -3.38
CA GLU A 40 -12.61 11.26 -3.57
C GLU A 40 -12.39 12.72 -3.18
N ILE A 41 -11.44 12.99 -2.29
CA ILE A 41 -11.05 14.33 -1.86
C ILE A 41 -9.56 14.55 -2.14
N THR A 42 -9.17 15.80 -2.23
CA THR A 42 -7.76 16.18 -2.38
C THR A 42 -6.97 15.93 -1.10
N LYS A 43 -5.64 15.82 -1.20
CA LYS A 43 -4.77 15.70 -0.03
C LYS A 43 -4.91 16.89 0.92
N ASP A 44 -5.05 18.10 0.39
CA ASP A 44 -5.21 19.31 1.20
C ASP A 44 -6.53 19.29 1.97
N GLU A 45 -7.64 18.92 1.33
CA GLU A 45 -8.92 18.73 2.01
C GLU A 45 -8.84 17.66 3.10
N PHE A 46 -8.19 16.52 2.81
CA PHE A 46 -7.97 15.46 3.78
C PHE A 46 -7.19 15.97 5.00
N TYR A 47 -6.06 16.66 4.80
CA TYR A 47 -5.28 17.21 5.91
C TYR A 47 -6.03 18.25 6.71
N GLN A 48 -6.85 19.10 6.08
CA GLN A 48 -7.73 20.05 6.79
C GLN A 48 -8.74 19.31 7.66
N LEU A 49 -9.37 18.25 7.14
CA LEU A 49 -10.30 17.43 7.91
C LEU A 49 -9.62 16.78 9.12
N VAL A 50 -8.42 16.22 8.95
CA VAL A 50 -7.65 15.58 10.02
C VAL A 50 -7.21 16.58 11.09
N GLN A 51 -6.76 17.78 10.69
CA GLN A 51 -6.35 18.85 11.62
C GLN A 51 -7.50 19.36 12.49
N ASN A 52 -8.72 19.37 11.96
CA ASN A 52 -9.93 19.81 12.64
C ASN A 52 -10.68 18.68 13.36
N ALA A 53 -10.12 17.47 13.39
CA ALA A 53 -10.74 16.31 14.02
C ALA A 53 -10.15 16.05 15.41
N ASP A 54 -11.03 15.69 16.35
CA ASP A 54 -10.63 15.28 17.70
C ASP A 54 -10.06 13.85 17.73
N GLU A 55 -10.36 13.06 16.69
CA GLU A 55 -9.94 11.67 16.56
C GLU A 55 -9.13 11.45 15.28
N LEU A 56 -8.22 10.49 15.33
CA LEU A 56 -7.49 10.05 14.13
C LEU A 56 -8.43 9.31 13.16
N PRO A 57 -8.26 9.52 11.85
CA PRO A 57 -9.00 8.74 10.87
C PRO A 57 -8.69 7.24 11.01
N LYS A 58 -9.71 6.42 10.82
CA LYS A 58 -9.59 4.98 10.71
C LYS A 58 -9.65 4.58 9.24
N THR A 59 -9.06 3.45 8.90
CA THR A 59 -9.13 2.92 7.55
C THR A 59 -9.74 1.52 7.54
N SER A 60 -10.53 1.24 6.51
CA SER A 60 -11.07 -0.09 6.25
C SER A 60 -10.57 -0.58 4.89
N GLN A 61 -10.18 -1.84 4.84
CA GLN A 61 -9.79 -2.49 3.59
C GLN A 61 -10.94 -2.51 2.58
N PRO A 62 -10.69 -2.54 1.28
CA PRO A 62 -11.71 -2.79 0.27
C PRO A 62 -12.42 -4.12 0.54
N SER A 63 -13.71 -4.19 0.24
CA SER A 63 -14.48 -5.42 0.40
C SER A 63 -14.09 -6.47 -0.65
N PRO A 64 -14.37 -7.77 -0.43
CA PRO A 64 -14.24 -8.77 -1.48
C PRO A 64 -15.08 -8.45 -2.73
N GLN A 65 -16.24 -7.80 -2.56
CA GLN A 65 -17.09 -7.40 -3.68
C GLN A 65 -16.43 -6.36 -4.59
N ASP A 66 -15.68 -5.39 -4.01
CA ASP A 66 -14.95 -4.39 -4.82
C ASP A 66 -13.92 -5.05 -5.75
N PHE A 67 -13.27 -6.11 -5.28
CA PHE A 67 -12.35 -6.91 -6.09
C PHE A 67 -13.08 -7.79 -7.10
N LEU A 68 -14.19 -8.42 -6.67
CA LEU A 68 -14.97 -9.31 -7.52
C LEU A 68 -15.48 -8.57 -8.77
N ASP A 69 -16.02 -7.37 -8.59
CA ASP A 69 -16.52 -6.54 -9.69
C ASP A 69 -15.42 -6.24 -10.75
N VAL A 70 -14.17 -6.06 -10.30
CA VAL A 70 -13.03 -5.85 -11.20
C VAL A 70 -12.60 -7.16 -11.87
N PHE A 71 -12.61 -8.26 -11.13
CA PHE A 71 -12.17 -9.56 -11.63
C PHE A 71 -13.16 -10.15 -12.64
N GLU A 72 -14.47 -9.95 -12.43
CA GLU A 72 -15.51 -10.33 -13.39
C GLU A 72 -15.36 -9.55 -14.71
N LYS A 73 -15.12 -8.25 -14.64
CA LYS A 73 -14.83 -7.44 -15.84
C LYS A 73 -13.56 -7.89 -16.56
N ALA A 74 -12.54 -8.31 -15.82
CA ALA A 74 -11.33 -8.84 -16.44
C ALA A 74 -11.61 -10.16 -17.17
N LYS A 75 -12.40 -11.05 -16.55
CA LYS A 75 -12.86 -12.30 -17.17
C LYS A 75 -13.67 -12.06 -18.44
N GLU A 76 -14.64 -11.13 -18.40
CA GLU A 76 -15.46 -10.75 -19.55
C GLU A 76 -14.62 -10.25 -20.75
N ASN A 77 -13.54 -9.51 -20.46
CA ASN A 77 -12.65 -8.94 -21.47
C ASN A 77 -11.49 -9.86 -21.87
N ASP A 78 -11.37 -11.03 -21.25
CA ASP A 78 -10.21 -11.93 -21.35
C ASP A 78 -8.88 -11.22 -21.01
N ASP A 79 -8.92 -10.33 -20.01
CA ASP A 79 -7.76 -9.60 -19.50
C ASP A 79 -7.03 -10.41 -18.45
N GLU A 80 -5.71 -10.39 -18.46
CA GLU A 80 -4.87 -10.99 -17.42
C GLU A 80 -4.46 -9.92 -16.41
N LEU A 81 -4.77 -10.13 -15.12
CA LEU A 81 -4.53 -9.16 -14.05
C LEU A 81 -3.32 -9.51 -13.21
N ILE A 82 -2.46 -8.52 -12.97
CA ILE A 82 -1.41 -8.58 -11.94
C ILE A 82 -1.76 -7.56 -10.87
N CYS A 83 -2.18 -8.06 -9.70
CA CYS A 83 -2.60 -7.27 -8.55
C CYS A 83 -1.42 -7.12 -7.58
N ILE A 84 -0.91 -5.91 -7.37
CA ILE A 84 0.19 -5.63 -6.44
C ILE A 84 -0.40 -4.85 -5.27
N LEU A 85 -0.53 -5.52 -4.13
CA LEU A 85 -1.32 -5.00 -3.01
C LEU A 85 -0.47 -4.72 -1.77
N LEU A 86 -0.99 -3.83 -0.92
CA LEU A 86 -0.45 -3.50 0.39
C LEU A 86 -0.16 -4.78 1.20
N SER A 87 0.94 -4.76 1.95
CA SER A 87 1.34 -5.88 2.81
C SER A 87 0.19 -6.47 3.61
N SER A 88 0.04 -7.79 3.55
CA SER A 88 -0.94 -8.55 4.33
C SER A 88 -0.78 -8.41 5.85
N LYS A 89 0.38 -7.91 6.30
CA LYS A 89 0.65 -7.63 7.72
C LYS A 89 0.17 -6.24 8.16
N LEU A 90 -0.16 -5.38 7.21
CA LEU A 90 -0.65 -4.01 7.47
C LEU A 90 -2.16 -3.88 7.24
N SER A 91 -2.73 -4.69 6.34
CA SER A 91 -4.14 -4.63 5.96
C SER A 91 -4.68 -5.99 5.52
N GLY A 92 -5.98 -6.18 5.66
CA GLY A 92 -6.68 -7.34 5.10
C GLY A 92 -7.00 -7.22 3.59
N THR A 93 -6.49 -6.20 2.90
CA THR A 93 -6.72 -5.97 1.46
C THR A 93 -6.39 -7.21 0.62
N LEU A 94 -5.23 -7.83 0.89
CA LEU A 94 -4.84 -9.07 0.21
C LEU A 94 -5.84 -10.22 0.44
N GLN A 95 -6.36 -10.35 1.66
CA GLN A 95 -7.35 -11.37 2.00
C GLN A 95 -8.65 -11.15 1.23
N SER A 96 -9.13 -9.90 1.12
CA SER A 96 -10.30 -9.55 0.32
C SER A 96 -10.11 -9.92 -1.15
N ALA A 97 -8.97 -9.59 -1.75
CA ALA A 97 -8.63 -9.95 -3.13
C ALA A 97 -8.57 -11.48 -3.32
N THR A 98 -7.94 -12.19 -2.39
CA THR A 98 -7.83 -13.66 -2.46
C THR A 98 -9.19 -14.34 -2.39
N LEU A 99 -10.09 -13.84 -1.52
CA LEU A 99 -11.45 -14.33 -1.43
C LEU A 99 -12.22 -14.07 -2.74
N ALA A 100 -12.13 -12.85 -3.29
CA ALA A 100 -12.76 -12.53 -4.57
C ALA A 100 -12.25 -13.44 -5.71
N LYS A 101 -10.93 -13.69 -5.77
CA LYS A 101 -10.35 -14.61 -6.76
C LYS A 101 -10.95 -16.02 -6.66
N SER A 102 -11.22 -16.52 -5.45
CA SER A 102 -11.83 -17.84 -5.26
C SER A 102 -13.28 -17.91 -5.72
N MET A 103 -13.95 -16.76 -5.91
CA MET A 103 -15.36 -16.67 -6.32
C MET A 103 -15.53 -16.54 -7.84
N VAL A 104 -14.52 -16.01 -8.55
CA VAL A 104 -14.67 -15.61 -9.96
C VAL A 104 -14.42 -16.75 -10.96
N ASP A 105 -13.84 -17.86 -10.58
CA ASP A 105 -13.47 -18.97 -11.47
C ASP A 105 -12.75 -18.46 -12.75
N TYR A 106 -11.60 -17.82 -12.54
CA TYR A 106 -10.76 -17.24 -13.60
C TYR A 106 -9.28 -17.29 -13.24
N ASP A 107 -8.51 -18.07 -13.97
CA ASP A 107 -7.11 -18.36 -13.65
C ASP A 107 -6.13 -17.22 -13.95
N LYS A 108 -6.51 -16.27 -14.83
CA LYS A 108 -5.64 -15.18 -15.28
C LYS A 108 -5.58 -14.00 -14.28
N ILE A 109 -5.73 -14.27 -12.97
CA ILE A 109 -5.58 -13.28 -11.90
C ILE A 109 -4.39 -13.67 -11.04
N HIS A 110 -3.38 -12.82 -10.99
CA HIS A 110 -2.17 -13.00 -10.19
C HIS A 110 -2.15 -11.98 -9.07
N ILE A 111 -2.14 -12.43 -7.82
CA ILE A 111 -2.14 -11.57 -6.63
C ILE A 111 -0.78 -11.64 -5.97
N ILE A 112 -0.13 -10.49 -5.83
CA ILE A 112 1.19 -10.32 -5.22
C ILE A 112 1.01 -9.58 -3.89
N ASP A 113 1.40 -10.21 -2.78
CA ASP A 113 1.66 -9.50 -1.53
C ASP A 113 2.96 -8.72 -1.68
N SER A 114 2.88 -7.40 -1.73
CA SER A 114 4.09 -6.59 -1.87
C SER A 114 5.03 -6.69 -0.67
N LEU A 115 4.55 -7.19 0.48
CA LEU A 115 5.21 -7.13 1.78
C LEU A 115 5.69 -5.70 2.11
N SER A 116 5.07 -4.72 1.47
CA SER A 116 5.45 -3.33 1.53
C SER A 116 4.23 -2.40 1.49
N ALA A 117 4.48 -1.11 1.35
CA ALA A 117 3.46 -0.07 1.30
C ALA A 117 3.95 1.08 0.41
N THR A 118 3.04 2.00 0.13
CA THR A 118 3.34 3.31 -0.45
C THR A 118 4.12 3.22 -1.77
N TYR A 119 5.18 4.00 -1.90
CA TYR A 119 5.97 4.13 -3.11
C TYR A 119 6.62 2.83 -3.61
N VAL A 120 6.81 1.83 -2.73
CA VAL A 120 7.35 0.52 -3.17
C VAL A 120 6.36 -0.22 -4.06
N ILE A 121 5.06 -0.17 -3.75
CA ILE A 121 4.02 -0.76 -4.60
C ILE A 121 4.03 -0.06 -5.96
N LYS A 122 4.13 1.27 -5.96
CA LYS A 122 4.27 2.05 -7.20
C LYS A 122 5.49 1.65 -8.01
N MET A 123 6.66 1.52 -7.39
CA MET A 123 7.90 1.08 -8.08
C MET A 123 7.75 -0.32 -8.67
N MET A 124 7.16 -1.26 -7.93
CA MET A 124 6.90 -2.61 -8.44
C MET A 124 5.96 -2.59 -9.64
N THR A 125 4.90 -1.76 -9.59
CA THR A 125 3.95 -1.62 -10.68
C THR A 125 4.61 -1.02 -11.93
N GLU A 126 5.39 0.04 -11.77
CA GLU A 126 6.14 0.66 -12.89
C GLU A 126 7.12 -0.32 -13.53
N TYR A 127 7.82 -1.11 -12.71
CA TYR A 127 8.71 -2.15 -13.22
C TYR A 127 7.93 -3.25 -13.95
N GLY A 128 6.80 -3.70 -13.41
CA GLY A 128 5.92 -4.64 -14.08
C GLY A 128 5.42 -4.14 -15.45
N ILE A 129 5.06 -2.86 -15.53
CA ILE A 129 4.68 -2.21 -16.79
C ILE A 129 5.84 -2.24 -17.79
N GLN A 130 7.07 -1.91 -17.38
CA GLN A 130 8.24 -1.97 -18.25
C GLN A 130 8.49 -3.39 -18.77
N LEU A 131 8.34 -4.42 -17.91
CA LEU A 131 8.47 -5.82 -18.32
C LEU A 131 7.39 -6.22 -19.34
N ARG A 132 6.14 -5.86 -19.11
CA ARG A 132 5.03 -6.07 -20.07
C ARG A 132 5.34 -5.41 -21.41
N ASP A 133 5.76 -4.16 -21.40
CA ASP A 133 6.03 -3.39 -22.60
C ASP A 133 7.28 -3.92 -23.37
N SER A 134 8.16 -4.66 -22.67
CA SER A 134 9.26 -5.42 -23.27
C SER A 134 8.86 -6.78 -23.84
N GLY A 135 7.56 -7.15 -23.73
CA GLY A 135 7.02 -8.39 -24.32
C GLY A 135 7.01 -9.61 -23.39
N LYS A 136 7.27 -9.44 -22.08
CA LYS A 136 7.15 -10.53 -21.10
C LYS A 136 5.69 -10.91 -20.87
N ASN A 137 5.43 -12.20 -20.69
CA ASN A 137 4.13 -12.70 -20.26
C ASN A 137 3.89 -12.46 -18.76
N ALA A 138 2.66 -12.65 -18.30
CA ALA A 138 2.29 -12.32 -16.92
C ALA A 138 3.02 -13.18 -15.88
N LEU A 139 3.25 -14.46 -16.14
CA LEU A 139 3.97 -15.33 -15.20
C LEU A 139 5.44 -14.93 -15.06
N GLU A 140 6.09 -14.53 -16.15
CA GLU A 140 7.46 -13.99 -16.11
C GLU A 140 7.51 -12.67 -15.33
N ILE A 141 6.50 -11.80 -15.50
CA ILE A 141 6.40 -10.54 -14.76
C ILE A 141 6.22 -10.81 -13.26
N VAL A 142 5.31 -11.71 -12.90
CA VAL A 142 5.08 -12.11 -11.48
C VAL A 142 6.37 -12.64 -10.85
N ASP A 143 7.10 -13.52 -11.53
CA ASP A 143 8.37 -14.08 -11.04
C ASP A 143 9.41 -12.98 -10.79
N GLU A 144 9.57 -12.03 -11.71
CA GLU A 144 10.49 -10.90 -11.55
C GLU A 144 10.06 -9.96 -10.40
N LEU A 145 8.76 -9.70 -10.24
CA LEU A 145 8.25 -8.89 -9.14
C LEU A 145 8.43 -9.60 -7.79
N GLU A 146 8.25 -10.92 -7.72
CA GLU A 146 8.53 -11.70 -6.51
C GLU A 146 10.00 -11.62 -6.11
N LYS A 147 10.93 -11.74 -7.07
CA LYS A 147 12.38 -11.59 -6.83
C LYS A 147 12.74 -10.16 -6.40
N MET A 148 12.01 -9.15 -6.89
CA MET A 148 12.25 -7.75 -6.57
C MET A 148 12.01 -7.43 -5.10
N LYS A 149 11.03 -8.06 -4.46
CA LYS A 149 10.64 -7.81 -3.05
C LYS A 149 11.82 -7.89 -2.09
N SER A 150 12.70 -8.85 -2.27
CA SER A 150 13.89 -9.02 -1.40
C SER A 150 14.96 -7.93 -1.60
N LYS A 151 14.93 -7.22 -2.73
CA LYS A 151 15.95 -6.21 -3.11
C LYS A 151 15.55 -4.78 -2.74
N ILE A 152 14.27 -4.56 -2.43
CA ILE A 152 13.77 -3.22 -2.07
C ILE A 152 13.58 -3.12 -0.57
N LYS A 153 14.05 -2.02 0.00
CA LYS A 153 13.84 -1.69 1.41
C LYS A 153 13.14 -0.33 1.51
N LEU A 154 12.07 -0.26 2.27
CA LEU A 154 11.39 0.98 2.61
C LEU A 154 11.94 1.53 3.92
N TYR A 155 12.34 2.78 3.92
CA TYR A 155 12.71 3.51 5.13
C TYR A 155 11.92 4.80 5.24
N ALA A 156 11.49 5.14 6.44
CA ALA A 156 10.79 6.39 6.70
C ALA A 156 11.24 7.04 8.01
N VAL A 157 11.30 8.37 7.99
CA VAL A 157 11.47 9.21 9.19
C VAL A 157 10.10 9.69 9.60
N LEU A 158 9.68 9.35 10.80
CA LEU A 158 8.39 9.77 11.34
C LEU A 158 8.58 10.88 12.38
N ASP A 159 7.57 11.74 12.50
CA ASP A 159 7.55 12.74 13.57
C ASP A 159 7.14 12.10 14.91
N THR A 160 6.28 11.09 14.87
CA THR A 160 5.78 10.33 16.00
C THR A 160 5.36 8.92 15.59
N LEU A 161 5.37 7.98 16.52
CA LEU A 161 4.82 6.64 16.35
C LEU A 161 3.35 6.54 16.78
N GLU A 162 2.76 7.63 17.26
CA GLU A 162 1.43 7.63 17.86
C GLU A 162 0.36 7.10 16.91
N ASN A 163 0.38 7.53 15.66
CA ASN A 163 -0.58 7.11 14.66
C ASN A 163 -0.46 5.60 14.35
N LEU A 164 0.76 5.09 14.21
CA LEU A 164 1.00 3.66 14.00
C LEU A 164 0.54 2.83 15.20
N LYS A 165 0.78 3.33 16.43
CA LYS A 165 0.34 2.69 17.66
C LYS A 165 -1.19 2.67 17.77
N LYS A 166 -1.84 3.82 17.61
CA LYS A 166 -3.31 3.93 17.65
C LYS A 166 -3.98 3.14 16.53
N GLY A 167 -3.35 3.07 15.36
CA GLY A 167 -3.81 2.28 14.23
C GLY A 167 -3.56 0.77 14.38
N GLY A 168 -2.82 0.32 15.40
CA GLY A 168 -2.51 -1.10 15.61
C GLY A 168 -1.50 -1.70 14.62
N ARG A 169 -0.74 -0.87 13.89
CA ARG A 169 0.31 -1.31 12.93
C ARG A 169 1.71 -1.22 13.52
N LEU A 170 1.85 -0.91 14.79
CA LEU A 170 3.10 -0.95 15.54
C LEU A 170 3.05 -2.10 16.56
N SER A 171 4.07 -2.95 16.58
CA SER A 171 4.16 -4.03 17.59
C SER A 171 4.35 -3.45 18.99
N THR A 172 3.83 -4.13 20.02
CA THR A 172 3.93 -3.68 21.43
C THR A 172 5.38 -3.61 21.92
N VAL A 173 6.29 -4.40 21.36
CA VAL A 173 7.72 -4.41 21.72
C VAL A 173 8.42 -3.12 21.30
N GLU A 174 7.94 -2.49 20.23
CA GLU A 174 8.53 -1.27 19.65
C GLU A 174 7.94 0.02 20.25
N ALA A 175 6.84 -0.09 20.99
CA ALA A 175 6.14 1.04 21.62
C ALA A 175 6.91 1.69 22.79
N GLY A 176 8.05 1.16 23.22
CA GLY A 176 8.89 1.67 24.34
C GLY A 176 9.70 2.94 24.03
N ILE A 177 9.55 3.53 22.85
CA ILE A 177 10.19 4.80 22.52
C ILE A 177 9.31 5.92 23.10
N GLY A 178 9.74 6.43 24.25
CA GLY A 178 9.05 7.54 24.93
C GLY A 178 8.84 8.75 24.00
N THR A 179 7.75 9.47 24.23
CA THR A 179 7.35 10.68 23.49
C THR A 179 8.23 11.89 23.83
N LEU A 180 9.52 11.83 23.49
CA LEU A 180 10.38 13.01 23.54
C LEU A 180 10.25 13.75 22.21
N ALA A 181 9.71 14.95 22.23
CA ALA A 181 9.37 15.78 21.06
C ALA A 181 10.51 16.00 20.04
N LYS A 182 11.76 15.78 20.46
CA LYS A 182 12.93 15.91 19.60
C LYS A 182 13.41 14.59 18.97
N ILE A 183 12.87 13.44 19.43
CA ILE A 183 13.26 12.13 18.88
C ILE A 183 12.42 11.85 17.65
N LYS A 184 13.08 11.51 16.54
CA LYS A 184 12.48 11.11 15.27
C LYS A 184 12.72 9.62 15.06
N PRO A 185 11.65 8.80 15.11
CA PRO A 185 11.72 7.38 14.81
C PRO A 185 12.14 7.15 13.35
N LEU A 186 13.04 6.19 13.14
CA LEU A 186 13.41 5.66 11.84
C LEU A 186 12.75 4.29 11.72
N VAL A 187 11.82 4.15 10.80
CA VAL A 187 11.08 2.91 10.59
C VAL A 187 11.43 2.29 9.25
N THR A 188 11.19 1.00 9.15
CA THR A 188 11.32 0.21 7.93
C THR A 188 10.14 -0.75 7.85
N LEU A 189 9.98 -1.45 6.73
CA LEU A 189 9.21 -2.67 6.68
C LEU A 189 10.17 -3.87 6.78
N THR A 190 9.80 -4.82 7.63
CA THR A 190 10.53 -6.07 7.82
C THR A 190 10.34 -6.99 6.61
N GLU A 191 11.13 -8.05 6.50
CA GLU A 191 11.03 -9.00 5.38
C GLU A 191 9.66 -9.70 5.31
N ASP A 192 8.97 -9.82 6.45
CA ASP A 192 7.59 -10.34 6.51
C ASP A 192 6.52 -9.25 6.36
N GLY A 193 6.89 -8.01 6.05
CA GLY A 193 5.97 -6.92 5.71
C GLY A 193 5.34 -6.16 6.88
N LYS A 194 5.90 -6.27 8.11
CA LYS A 194 5.46 -5.49 9.28
C LYS A 194 6.24 -4.18 9.40
N VAL A 195 5.69 -3.22 10.13
CA VAL A 195 6.46 -2.04 10.53
C VAL A 195 7.50 -2.47 11.57
N GLY A 196 8.75 -2.18 11.27
CA GLY A 196 9.90 -2.43 12.15
C GLY A 196 10.66 -1.14 12.45
N MET A 197 11.40 -1.15 13.57
CA MET A 197 12.27 -0.03 13.93
C MET A 197 13.67 -0.23 13.33
N LYS A 198 14.14 0.76 12.57
CA LYS A 198 15.54 0.85 12.16
C LYS A 198 16.39 1.56 13.21
N GLY A 199 15.81 2.52 13.91
CA GLY A 199 16.52 3.33 14.91
C GLY A 199 15.77 4.58 15.32
N LYS A 200 16.51 5.51 15.90
CA LYS A 200 16.01 6.83 16.31
C LYS A 200 17.09 7.88 16.18
N SER A 201 16.71 9.12 15.82
CA SER A 201 17.60 10.26 15.75
C SER A 201 17.03 11.47 16.47
N ILE A 202 17.90 12.40 16.87
CA ILE A 202 17.49 13.67 17.49
C ILE A 202 17.42 14.74 16.39
N GLY A 203 16.21 15.22 16.14
CA GLY A 203 15.92 16.25 15.13
C GLY A 203 15.84 15.71 13.71
N ARG A 204 14.99 16.36 12.89
CA ARG A 204 14.64 15.90 11.54
C ARG A 204 15.84 15.86 10.57
N LYS A 205 16.72 16.89 10.62
CA LYS A 205 17.89 16.97 9.71
C LYS A 205 18.84 15.77 9.92
N LYS A 206 19.12 15.44 11.18
CA LYS A 206 19.96 14.27 11.50
C LYS A 206 19.28 12.97 11.13
N ALA A 207 17.99 12.84 11.41
CA ALA A 207 17.20 11.65 11.08
C ALA A 207 17.23 11.35 9.56
N LEU A 208 17.08 12.38 8.71
CA LEU A 208 17.20 12.24 7.26
C LEU A 208 18.60 11.84 6.80
N ALA A 209 19.65 12.33 7.47
CA ALA A 209 21.02 11.92 7.19
C ALA A 209 21.34 10.49 7.65
N ASP A 210 20.74 10.06 8.75
CA ASP A 210 20.98 8.73 9.32
C ASP A 210 20.22 7.61 8.55
N ILE A 211 19.11 7.94 7.89
CA ILE A 211 18.28 6.95 7.19
C ILE A 211 18.91 6.48 5.86
N VAL A 212 19.78 7.26 5.26
CA VAL A 212 20.48 6.95 4.00
C VAL A 212 21.84 6.27 4.19
N LYS A 213 22.24 6.04 5.45
CA LYS A 213 23.43 5.25 5.83
C LYS A 213 23.04 3.79 6.05
#